data_72206496f2ee74bf441fdeaa3702d8ab
#
_entry.id   72206496f2ee74bf441fdeaa3702d8ab
#
_cell.length_a   1.000
_cell.length_b   1.000
_cell.length_c   1.000
_cell.angle_alpha   90.00
_cell.angle_beta   90.00
_cell.angle_gamma   90.00
#
_symmetry.space_group_name_H-M   'P 1'
#
loop_
_entity.id
_entity.type
_entity.pdbx_description
1 polymer ?
#
loop_
_entity_poly.entity_id
_entity_poly.type
_entity_poly.pdbx_seq_one_letter_code
_entity_poly.pdbx_strand_id
1 'polypeptide(L)'
;MSKLTKNQRLALEKIEAGKTYSLKEAAALVKEISTSKFDASVDIDVRLGVDPRKANQMVRGVVSLPNGTGKQVRVLALCTPDQEAAAKEAGADYVGLDEYIEKIKGGWTDVDVIITMPAIMGKLGALGRVLGPRGLMPNPKSGTVTNEVGKAVKEVKQGKIDFKVDKYGIVHTSVGKVSFTAEQIIGNAKEFVGTLMKLKPTSAKGTYVKSIYLSSTMSAGIKIDPKSVEE
;
A
#
# COMPACT_ATOMS: atom_id res chain seq x y z
N MET A 1 -30.15 -12.03 -0.13
CA MET A 1 -29.08 -11.37 0.64
C MET A 1 -28.63 -12.29 1.76
N SER A 2 -27.33 -12.52 1.94
CA SER A 2 -26.82 -13.28 3.09
C SER A 2 -27.14 -12.57 4.39
N LYS A 3 -27.49 -13.31 5.45
CA LYS A 3 -27.72 -12.72 6.78
C LYS A 3 -26.40 -12.14 7.32
N LEU A 4 -26.42 -10.89 7.78
CA LEU A 4 -25.30 -10.26 8.45
C LEU A 4 -24.90 -11.06 9.70
N THR A 5 -23.59 -11.21 9.93
CA THR A 5 -23.09 -11.81 11.18
C THR A 5 -23.38 -10.90 12.37
N LYS A 6 -23.33 -11.44 13.59
CA LYS A 6 -23.55 -10.66 14.83
C LYS A 6 -22.58 -9.46 14.92
N ASN A 7 -21.31 -9.69 14.63
CA ASN A 7 -20.30 -8.64 14.66
C ASN A 7 -20.51 -7.55 13.61
N GLN A 8 -20.94 -7.94 12.39
CA GLN A 8 -21.29 -6.97 11.36
C GLN A 8 -22.49 -6.09 11.74
N ARG A 9 -23.50 -6.65 12.42
CA ARG A 9 -24.64 -5.85 12.91
C ARG A 9 -24.19 -4.85 13.95
N LEU A 10 -23.40 -5.27 14.94
CA LEU A 10 -22.88 -4.38 15.98
C LEU A 10 -22.01 -3.26 15.41
N ALA A 11 -21.21 -3.55 14.38
CA ALA A 11 -20.41 -2.54 13.70
C ALA A 11 -21.29 -1.54 12.92
N LEU A 12 -22.34 -2.03 12.25
CA LEU A 12 -23.25 -1.17 11.49
C LEU A 12 -24.18 -0.33 12.39
N GLU A 13 -24.53 -0.80 13.57
CA GLU A 13 -25.30 -0.02 14.57
C GLU A 13 -24.54 1.23 15.05
N LYS A 14 -23.19 1.18 15.06
CA LYS A 14 -22.33 2.31 15.41
C LYS A 14 -22.09 3.30 14.27
N ILE A 15 -22.40 2.91 13.04
CA ILE A 15 -22.23 3.73 11.85
C ILE A 15 -23.59 4.24 11.38
N GLU A 16 -23.78 5.56 11.42
CA GLU A 16 -25.01 6.18 10.91
C GLU A 16 -25.04 6.09 9.38
N ALA A 17 -26.08 5.45 8.85
CA ALA A 17 -26.25 5.25 7.42
C ALA A 17 -26.33 6.61 6.68
N GLY A 18 -25.46 6.79 5.67
CA GLY A 18 -25.44 8.01 4.84
C GLY A 18 -24.65 9.18 5.41
N LYS A 19 -24.19 9.10 6.66
CA LYS A 19 -23.33 10.15 7.26
C LYS A 19 -21.91 10.07 6.69
N THR A 20 -21.31 11.24 6.49
CA THR A 20 -19.88 11.39 6.23
C THR A 20 -19.20 11.88 7.51
N TYR A 21 -18.12 11.22 7.89
CA TYR A 21 -17.37 11.49 9.12
C TYR A 21 -16.14 12.33 8.82
N SER A 22 -15.69 13.10 9.77
CA SER A 22 -14.36 13.70 9.72
C SER A 22 -13.29 12.62 9.82
N LEU A 23 -12.08 12.87 9.32
CA LEU A 23 -10.98 11.90 9.41
C LEU A 23 -10.66 11.52 10.86
N LYS A 24 -10.77 12.48 11.80
CA LYS A 24 -10.55 12.25 13.23
C LYS A 24 -11.58 11.30 13.84
N GLU A 25 -12.86 11.54 13.56
CA GLU A 25 -13.94 10.66 14.01
C GLU A 25 -13.85 9.27 13.39
N ALA A 26 -13.54 9.19 12.08
CA ALA A 26 -13.40 7.93 11.38
C ALA A 26 -12.24 7.09 11.93
N ALA A 27 -11.09 7.69 12.24
CA ALA A 27 -9.95 7.00 12.84
C ALA A 27 -10.25 6.45 14.26
N ALA A 28 -11.03 7.16 15.05
CA ALA A 28 -11.48 6.66 16.36
C ALA A 28 -12.51 5.53 16.19
N LEU A 29 -13.51 5.73 15.33
CA LEU A 29 -14.59 4.79 15.09
C LEU A 29 -14.10 3.47 14.47
N VAL A 30 -13.13 3.48 13.54
CA VAL A 30 -12.59 2.25 12.93
C VAL A 30 -11.95 1.32 13.96
N LYS A 31 -11.32 1.89 15.00
CA LYS A 31 -10.76 1.12 16.12
C LYS A 31 -11.85 0.50 16.98
N GLU A 32 -12.91 1.26 17.24
CA GLU A 32 -14.04 0.84 18.08
C GLU A 32 -14.89 -0.26 17.43
N ILE A 33 -15.07 -0.24 16.12
CA ILE A 33 -15.86 -1.23 15.38
C ILE A 33 -15.05 -2.47 14.98
N SER A 34 -13.74 -2.45 15.17
CA SER A 34 -12.88 -3.61 14.88
C SER A 34 -13.18 -4.72 15.88
N THR A 35 -13.67 -5.86 15.38
CA THR A 35 -14.02 -7.03 16.18
C THR A 35 -13.05 -8.19 16.04
N SER A 36 -11.96 -8.01 15.27
CA SER A 36 -10.95 -9.04 15.04
C SER A 36 -10.14 -9.31 16.31
N LYS A 37 -9.78 -10.59 16.52
CA LYS A 37 -8.93 -11.01 17.65
C LYS A 37 -7.43 -10.86 17.38
N PHE A 38 -7.07 -10.44 16.17
CA PHE A 38 -5.70 -10.19 15.74
C PHE A 38 -5.53 -8.70 15.41
N ASP A 39 -4.30 -8.24 15.33
CA ASP A 39 -4.00 -6.85 14.95
C ASP A 39 -4.34 -6.60 13.48
N ALA A 40 -5.57 -6.18 13.25
CA ALA A 40 -6.12 -5.98 11.92
C ALA A 40 -5.46 -4.80 11.19
N SER A 41 -5.34 -4.91 9.88
CA SER A 41 -4.94 -3.77 9.05
C SER A 41 -6.06 -2.74 8.98
N VAL A 42 -5.69 -1.48 8.95
CA VAL A 42 -6.58 -0.35 8.65
C VAL A 42 -6.29 0.07 7.22
N ASP A 43 -7.29 -0.07 6.37
CA ASP A 43 -7.19 0.17 4.93
C ASP A 43 -7.96 1.42 4.55
N ILE A 44 -7.41 2.19 3.61
CA ILE A 44 -8.06 3.36 3.02
C ILE A 44 -8.34 3.08 1.55
N ASP A 45 -9.57 3.33 1.15
CA ASP A 45 -10.05 3.14 -0.21
C ASP A 45 -10.46 4.51 -0.77
N VAL A 46 -9.76 4.96 -1.81
CA VAL A 46 -10.02 6.27 -2.44
C VAL A 46 -10.53 6.06 -3.85
N ARG A 47 -11.78 6.42 -4.09
CA ARG A 47 -12.35 6.42 -5.43
C ARG A 47 -12.02 7.70 -6.16
N LEU A 48 -11.32 7.57 -7.28
CA LEU A 48 -10.88 8.67 -8.11
C LEU A 48 -11.81 8.88 -9.31
N GLY A 49 -11.85 10.11 -9.81
CA GLY A 49 -12.56 10.50 -11.03
C GLY A 49 -11.73 10.30 -12.30
N VAL A 50 -11.06 9.14 -12.42
CA VAL A 50 -10.22 8.77 -13.55
C VAL A 50 -10.79 7.58 -14.31
N ASP A 51 -10.44 7.46 -15.58
CA ASP A 51 -10.72 6.28 -16.40
C ASP A 51 -9.44 5.44 -16.53
N PRO A 52 -9.31 4.33 -15.79
CA PRO A 52 -8.09 3.51 -15.78
C PRO A 52 -7.83 2.76 -17.09
N ARG A 53 -8.79 2.76 -18.02
CA ARG A 53 -8.61 2.19 -19.38
C ARG A 53 -7.73 3.08 -20.24
N LYS A 54 -7.62 4.36 -19.90
CA LYS A 54 -6.79 5.33 -20.60
C LYS A 54 -5.41 5.38 -19.95
N ALA A 55 -4.36 5.09 -20.71
CA ALA A 55 -2.99 5.06 -20.21
C ALA A 55 -2.54 6.38 -19.56
N ASN A 56 -3.05 7.52 -20.05
CA ASN A 56 -2.77 8.87 -19.53
C ASN A 56 -3.56 9.23 -18.25
N GLN A 57 -4.51 8.39 -17.84
CA GLN A 57 -5.27 8.55 -16.59
C GLN A 57 -4.98 7.46 -15.56
N MET A 58 -4.02 6.59 -15.84
CA MET A 58 -3.60 5.56 -14.90
C MET A 58 -2.74 6.18 -13.79
N VAL A 59 -3.31 6.26 -12.60
CA VAL A 59 -2.61 6.75 -11.40
C VAL A 59 -1.84 5.60 -10.77
N ARG A 60 -0.54 5.79 -10.61
CA ARG A 60 0.37 4.88 -9.91
C ARG A 60 1.47 5.71 -9.28
N GLY A 61 1.85 5.37 -8.06
CA GLY A 61 2.91 6.06 -7.35
C GLY A 61 3.38 5.31 -6.13
N VAL A 62 4.20 5.98 -5.37
CA VAL A 62 4.71 5.55 -4.08
C VAL A 62 4.46 6.63 -3.04
N VAL A 63 4.27 6.21 -1.81
CA VAL A 63 4.17 7.11 -0.66
C VAL A 63 4.99 6.53 0.49
N SER A 64 5.66 7.39 1.22
CA SER A 64 6.34 7.03 2.46
C SER A 64 5.46 7.44 3.62
N LEU A 65 4.93 6.47 4.34
CA LEU A 65 4.07 6.73 5.49
C LEU A 65 4.91 7.14 6.69
N PRO A 66 4.63 8.28 7.34
CA PRO A 66 5.46 8.80 8.43
C PRO A 66 5.51 7.87 9.65
N ASN A 67 4.45 7.10 9.88
CA ASN A 67 4.37 6.14 10.98
C ASN A 67 4.55 4.68 10.52
N GLY A 68 4.95 4.46 9.27
CA GLY A 68 5.04 3.12 8.68
C GLY A 68 3.68 2.44 8.52
N THR A 69 3.70 1.16 8.14
CA THR A 69 2.49 0.34 7.95
C THR A 69 2.19 -0.58 9.15
N GLY A 70 3.10 -0.69 10.10
CA GLY A 70 3.02 -1.67 11.20
C GLY A 70 3.23 -3.12 10.76
N LYS A 71 3.57 -3.37 9.49
CA LYS A 71 3.91 -4.69 8.97
C LYS A 71 5.44 -4.83 8.88
N GLN A 72 5.96 -5.95 9.40
CA GLN A 72 7.35 -6.32 9.13
C GLN A 72 7.47 -6.85 7.71
N VAL A 73 8.07 -6.03 6.83
CA VAL A 73 8.23 -6.34 5.41
C VAL A 73 9.52 -7.14 5.21
N ARG A 74 9.42 -8.32 4.60
CA ARG A 74 10.58 -9.14 4.21
C ARG A 74 11.09 -8.68 2.86
N VAL A 75 12.30 -8.14 2.85
CA VAL A 75 12.92 -7.53 1.67
C VAL A 75 14.01 -8.44 1.10
N LEU A 76 13.89 -8.77 -0.16
CA LEU A 76 14.95 -9.41 -0.95
C LEU A 76 15.64 -8.35 -1.81
N ALA A 77 16.95 -8.20 -1.61
CA ALA A 77 17.81 -7.36 -2.43
C ALA A 77 18.57 -8.22 -3.46
N LEU A 78 18.24 -8.03 -4.74
CA LEU A 78 18.96 -8.65 -5.85
C LEU A 78 19.98 -7.64 -6.40
N CYS A 79 21.23 -7.80 -6.01
CA CYS A 79 22.29 -6.86 -6.34
C CYS A 79 23.60 -7.56 -6.70
N THR A 80 24.55 -6.80 -7.22
CA THR A 80 25.91 -7.25 -7.44
C THR A 80 26.66 -7.36 -6.10
N PRO A 81 27.74 -8.17 -6.02
CA PRO A 81 28.51 -8.35 -4.78
C PRO A 81 28.96 -7.04 -4.13
N ASP A 82 29.23 -6.00 -4.91
CA ASP A 82 29.65 -4.67 -4.43
C ASP A 82 28.58 -3.99 -3.58
N GLN A 83 27.29 -4.26 -3.83
CA GLN A 83 26.15 -3.66 -3.12
C GLN A 83 25.58 -4.57 -2.01
N GLU A 84 26.07 -5.80 -1.88
CA GLU A 84 25.56 -6.74 -0.88
C GLU A 84 25.80 -6.25 0.55
N ALA A 85 26.98 -5.69 0.82
CA ALA A 85 27.31 -5.15 2.15
C ALA A 85 26.32 -4.04 2.52
N ALA A 86 26.11 -3.06 1.62
CA ALA A 86 25.20 -1.95 1.83
C ALA A 86 23.74 -2.40 2.01
N ALA A 87 23.30 -3.44 1.29
CA ALA A 87 21.97 -4.01 1.44
C ALA A 87 21.77 -4.72 2.79
N LYS A 88 22.79 -5.46 3.27
CA LYS A 88 22.78 -6.12 4.59
C LYS A 88 22.77 -5.09 5.72
N GLU A 89 23.61 -4.06 5.65
CA GLU A 89 23.63 -2.96 6.62
C GLU A 89 22.31 -2.18 6.66
N ALA A 90 21.62 -2.08 5.52
CA ALA A 90 20.32 -1.45 5.44
C ALA A 90 19.19 -2.31 6.04
N GLY A 91 19.45 -3.58 6.40
CA GLY A 91 18.49 -4.48 7.01
C GLY A 91 17.69 -5.34 6.02
N ALA A 92 18.20 -5.62 4.82
CA ALA A 92 17.58 -6.57 3.92
C ALA A 92 17.60 -7.99 4.54
N ASP A 93 16.47 -8.70 4.46
CA ASP A 93 16.35 -10.05 5.03
C ASP A 93 17.07 -11.10 4.16
N TYR A 94 17.06 -10.86 2.86
CA TYR A 94 17.72 -11.73 1.88
C TYR A 94 18.52 -10.87 0.91
N VAL A 95 19.77 -11.27 0.67
CA VAL A 95 20.68 -10.54 -0.24
C VAL A 95 21.45 -11.56 -1.09
N GLY A 96 21.47 -11.36 -2.40
CA GLY A 96 22.19 -12.22 -3.33
C GLY A 96 21.69 -12.03 -4.75
N LEU A 97 22.14 -12.86 -5.70
CA LEU A 97 21.75 -12.75 -7.11
C LEU A 97 21.27 -14.09 -7.68
N ASP A 98 22.20 -14.88 -8.24
CA ASP A 98 21.85 -16.06 -9.04
C ASP A 98 21.19 -17.17 -8.19
N GLU A 99 21.61 -17.31 -6.94
CA GLU A 99 21.03 -18.25 -5.97
C GLU A 99 19.52 -18.00 -5.75
N TYR A 100 19.12 -16.73 -5.56
CA TYR A 100 17.71 -16.38 -5.38
C TYR A 100 16.92 -16.43 -6.68
N ILE A 101 17.55 -16.15 -7.81
CA ILE A 101 16.92 -16.33 -9.13
C ILE A 101 16.54 -17.80 -9.33
N GLU A 102 17.42 -18.75 -8.96
CA GLU A 102 17.12 -20.18 -9.04
C GLU A 102 16.04 -20.62 -8.06
N LYS A 103 16.09 -20.12 -6.80
CA LYS A 103 15.03 -20.38 -5.80
C LYS A 103 13.67 -19.90 -6.30
N ILE A 104 13.60 -18.69 -6.88
CA ILE A 104 12.35 -18.13 -7.42
C ILE A 104 11.86 -18.96 -8.62
N LYS A 105 12.74 -19.43 -9.51
CA LYS A 105 12.38 -20.37 -10.58
C LYS A 105 11.75 -21.65 -10.03
N GLY A 106 12.25 -22.13 -8.88
CA GLY A 106 11.71 -23.27 -8.14
C GLY A 106 10.38 -22.97 -7.41
N GLY A 107 9.87 -21.74 -7.49
CA GLY A 107 8.58 -21.34 -6.88
C GLY A 107 8.69 -20.68 -5.51
N TRP A 108 9.90 -20.45 -4.97
CA TRP A 108 10.06 -19.73 -3.71
C TRP A 108 9.69 -18.25 -3.86
N THR A 109 8.82 -17.77 -3.01
CA THR A 109 8.28 -16.40 -3.03
C THR A 109 7.97 -15.87 -1.64
N ASP A 110 8.70 -16.35 -0.61
CA ASP A 110 8.50 -15.96 0.79
C ASP A 110 9.08 -14.58 1.12
N VAL A 111 8.82 -13.61 0.25
CA VAL A 111 9.24 -12.21 0.37
C VAL A 111 8.05 -11.30 0.06
N ASP A 112 8.08 -10.11 0.63
CA ASP A 112 7.02 -9.11 0.42
C ASP A 112 7.44 -8.06 -0.62
N VAL A 113 8.72 -7.73 -0.71
CA VAL A 113 9.27 -6.76 -1.68
C VAL A 113 10.60 -7.26 -2.24
N ILE A 114 10.78 -7.08 -3.54
CA ILE A 114 12.04 -7.35 -4.23
C ILE A 114 12.63 -6.04 -4.73
N ILE A 115 13.84 -5.73 -4.31
CA ILE A 115 14.60 -4.56 -4.76
C ILE A 115 15.73 -5.06 -5.66
N THR A 116 15.97 -4.37 -6.77
CA THR A 116 16.97 -4.79 -7.73
C THR A 116 17.66 -3.60 -8.41
N MET A 117 18.77 -3.89 -9.08
CA MET A 117 19.46 -2.93 -9.93
C MET A 117 18.94 -3.00 -11.38
N PRO A 118 18.98 -1.89 -12.14
CA PRO A 118 18.58 -1.87 -13.54
C PRO A 118 19.32 -2.92 -14.41
N ALA A 119 20.62 -3.14 -14.14
CA ALA A 119 21.45 -4.11 -14.85
C ALA A 119 20.94 -5.57 -14.72
N ILE A 120 20.26 -5.89 -13.61
CA ILE A 120 19.78 -7.25 -13.30
C ILE A 120 18.38 -7.50 -13.86
N MET A 121 17.64 -6.45 -14.23
CA MET A 121 16.25 -6.56 -14.72
C MET A 121 16.11 -7.51 -15.91
N GLY A 122 17.14 -7.59 -16.79
CA GLY A 122 17.13 -8.53 -17.92
C GLY A 122 17.02 -10.00 -17.49
N LYS A 123 17.74 -10.38 -16.41
CA LYS A 123 17.66 -11.73 -15.82
C LYS A 123 16.30 -12.00 -15.15
N LEU A 124 15.70 -10.97 -14.52
CA LEU A 124 14.41 -11.07 -13.85
C LEU A 124 13.23 -11.15 -14.82
N GLY A 125 13.38 -10.67 -16.06
CA GLY A 125 12.34 -10.75 -17.07
C GLY A 125 11.80 -12.16 -17.28
N ALA A 126 12.68 -13.17 -17.23
CA ALA A 126 12.31 -14.58 -17.32
C ALA A 126 11.42 -15.06 -16.15
N LEU A 127 11.49 -14.40 -14.99
CA LEU A 127 10.72 -14.71 -13.79
C LEU A 127 9.36 -14.00 -13.73
N GLY A 128 9.05 -13.17 -14.74
CA GLY A 128 7.81 -12.39 -14.78
C GLY A 128 6.53 -13.23 -14.67
N ARG A 129 6.57 -14.49 -15.12
CA ARG A 129 5.45 -15.44 -14.98
C ARG A 129 5.19 -15.86 -13.53
N VAL A 130 6.22 -15.88 -12.69
CA VAL A 130 6.12 -16.25 -11.26
C VAL A 130 5.87 -15.01 -10.40
N LEU A 131 6.63 -13.94 -10.62
CA LEU A 131 6.59 -12.72 -9.81
C LEU A 131 5.42 -11.81 -10.17
N GLY A 132 5.01 -11.77 -11.45
CA GLY A 132 3.96 -10.87 -11.94
C GLY A 132 2.60 -11.06 -11.25
N PRO A 133 2.03 -12.29 -11.23
CA PRO A 133 0.73 -12.54 -10.59
C PRO A 133 0.72 -12.25 -9.08
N ARG A 134 1.89 -12.31 -8.42
CA ARG A 134 2.05 -12.05 -6.98
C ARG A 134 2.35 -10.59 -6.65
N GLY A 135 2.50 -9.73 -7.68
CA GLY A 135 2.84 -8.33 -7.48
C GLY A 135 4.28 -8.07 -7.03
N LEU A 136 5.15 -9.10 -7.05
CA LEU A 136 6.53 -9.03 -6.57
C LEU A 136 7.52 -8.52 -7.63
N MET A 137 7.06 -8.29 -8.88
CA MET A 137 7.93 -7.86 -9.96
C MET A 137 8.44 -6.43 -9.71
N PRO A 138 9.77 -6.22 -9.60
CA PRO A 138 10.33 -4.90 -9.40
C PRO A 138 9.96 -3.94 -10.52
N ASN A 139 9.76 -2.66 -10.18
CA ASN A 139 9.37 -1.64 -11.14
C ASN A 139 10.08 -0.32 -10.85
N PRO A 140 10.65 0.36 -11.86
CA PRO A 140 11.26 1.67 -11.68
C PRO A 140 10.31 2.73 -11.12
N LYS A 141 9.02 2.67 -11.49
CA LYS A 141 8.01 3.62 -11.01
C LYS A 141 7.65 3.45 -9.53
N SER A 142 7.84 2.27 -8.96
CA SER A 142 7.70 2.01 -7.52
C SER A 142 9.00 2.19 -6.74
N GLY A 143 10.07 2.62 -7.41
CA GLY A 143 11.37 2.84 -6.77
C GLY A 143 12.05 1.56 -6.26
N THR A 144 11.57 0.38 -6.71
CA THR A 144 12.16 -0.92 -6.38
C THR A 144 13.28 -1.34 -7.34
N VAL A 145 13.51 -0.54 -8.40
CA VAL A 145 14.64 -0.69 -9.33
C VAL A 145 15.52 0.57 -9.20
N THR A 146 16.65 0.43 -8.54
CA THR A 146 17.58 1.55 -8.25
C THR A 146 19.01 1.07 -8.16
N ASN A 147 19.97 1.98 -8.39
CA ASN A 147 21.37 1.73 -8.13
C ASN A 147 21.73 1.86 -6.65
N GLU A 148 20.94 2.60 -5.87
CA GLU A 148 21.14 2.80 -4.42
C GLU A 148 20.29 1.79 -3.62
N VAL A 149 20.70 0.51 -3.68
CA VAL A 149 19.92 -0.59 -3.07
C VAL A 149 19.74 -0.40 -1.57
N GLY A 150 20.81 -0.01 -0.84
CA GLY A 150 20.75 0.19 0.61
C GLY A 150 19.76 1.27 1.03
N LYS A 151 19.69 2.39 0.30
CA LYS A 151 18.70 3.45 0.57
C LYS A 151 17.27 2.98 0.34
N ALA A 152 17.04 2.28 -0.79
CA ALA A 152 15.72 1.73 -1.10
C ALA A 152 15.24 0.71 -0.06
N VAL A 153 16.14 -0.14 0.46
CA VAL A 153 15.82 -1.09 1.54
C VAL A 153 15.38 -0.34 2.80
N LYS A 154 16.11 0.70 3.20
CA LYS A 154 15.74 1.53 4.38
C LYS A 154 14.38 2.18 4.20
N GLU A 155 14.11 2.79 3.04
CA GLU A 155 12.83 3.43 2.74
C GLU A 155 11.66 2.44 2.80
N VAL A 156 11.82 1.24 2.23
CA VAL A 156 10.78 0.20 2.27
C VAL A 156 10.54 -0.29 3.70
N LYS A 157 11.60 -0.49 4.48
CA LYS A 157 11.50 -0.85 5.91
C LYS A 157 10.86 0.26 6.76
N GLN A 158 11.02 1.53 6.37
CA GLN A 158 10.40 2.69 7.03
C GLN A 158 8.93 2.89 6.65
N GLY A 159 8.38 2.10 5.74
CA GLY A 159 6.96 2.18 5.38
C GLY A 159 6.67 2.84 4.04
N LYS A 160 7.62 2.78 3.10
CA LYS A 160 7.35 3.12 1.71
C LYS A 160 6.48 2.04 1.07
N ILE A 161 5.32 2.45 0.58
CA ILE A 161 4.36 1.57 -0.10
C ILE A 161 4.13 2.06 -1.53
N ASP A 162 3.86 1.13 -2.43
CA ASP A 162 3.39 1.45 -3.77
C ASP A 162 1.89 1.27 -3.88
N PHE A 163 1.27 2.06 -4.73
CA PHE A 163 -0.15 1.98 -5.00
C PHE A 163 -0.44 2.14 -6.49
N LYS A 164 -1.54 1.57 -6.91
CA LYS A 164 -2.01 1.62 -8.29
C LYS A 164 -3.53 1.67 -8.31
N VAL A 165 -4.08 2.51 -9.20
CA VAL A 165 -5.52 2.52 -9.46
C VAL A 165 -5.96 1.18 -10.06
N ASP A 166 -7.08 0.66 -9.58
CA ASP A 166 -7.73 -0.55 -10.10
C ASP A 166 -8.56 -0.25 -11.37
N LYS A 167 -9.20 -1.27 -11.95
CA LYS A 167 -10.06 -1.13 -13.14
C LYS A 167 -11.34 -0.32 -12.92
N TYR A 168 -11.70 -0.03 -11.68
CA TYR A 168 -12.89 0.75 -11.29
C TYR A 168 -12.56 2.19 -10.90
N GLY A 169 -11.28 2.58 -10.97
CA GLY A 169 -10.83 3.92 -10.58
C GLY A 169 -10.65 4.08 -9.08
N ILE A 170 -10.42 2.98 -8.33
CA ILE A 170 -10.23 2.99 -6.89
C ILE A 170 -8.76 2.67 -6.58
N VAL A 171 -8.21 3.33 -5.58
CA VAL A 171 -6.89 3.01 -5.01
C VAL A 171 -7.12 2.44 -3.62
N HIS A 172 -6.56 1.25 -3.39
CA HIS A 172 -6.62 0.51 -2.14
C HIS A 172 -5.25 0.51 -1.48
N THR A 173 -5.17 0.84 -0.20
CA THR A 173 -3.90 0.88 0.52
C THR A 173 -4.10 0.70 2.02
N SER A 174 -3.17 -0.01 2.67
CA SER A 174 -3.14 -0.11 4.13
C SER A 174 -2.36 1.07 4.71
N VAL A 175 -3.01 1.83 5.61
CA VAL A 175 -2.43 3.01 6.27
C VAL A 175 -1.95 2.73 7.69
N GLY A 176 -2.11 1.49 8.18
CA GLY A 176 -1.63 1.10 9.50
C GLY A 176 -2.33 -0.12 10.06
N LYS A 177 -2.25 -0.25 11.36
CA LYS A 177 -2.86 -1.32 12.15
C LYS A 177 -3.85 -0.75 13.16
N VAL A 178 -4.77 -1.58 13.65
CA VAL A 178 -5.72 -1.19 14.73
C VAL A 178 -4.97 -0.87 16.03
N SER A 179 -3.79 -1.44 16.24
CA SER A 179 -2.89 -1.12 17.36
C SER A 179 -2.34 0.31 17.32
N PHE A 180 -2.31 0.96 16.16
CA PHE A 180 -1.86 2.35 16.02
C PHE A 180 -2.76 3.32 16.78
N THR A 181 -2.21 4.46 17.21
CA THR A 181 -3.02 5.55 17.73
C THR A 181 -3.87 6.18 16.61
N ALA A 182 -4.98 6.82 16.98
CA ALA A 182 -5.80 7.53 16.00
C ALA A 182 -4.99 8.60 15.23
N GLU A 183 -4.09 9.30 15.92
CA GLU A 183 -3.21 10.31 15.33
C GLU A 183 -2.25 9.74 14.28
N GLN A 184 -1.69 8.54 14.53
CA GLN A 184 -0.83 7.86 13.57
C GLN A 184 -1.60 7.46 12.30
N ILE A 185 -2.83 6.96 12.45
CA ILE A 185 -3.71 6.63 11.31
C ILE A 185 -4.05 7.91 10.53
N ILE A 186 -4.39 9.00 11.21
CA ILE A 186 -4.69 10.29 10.59
C ILE A 186 -3.47 10.82 9.82
N GLY A 187 -2.29 10.79 10.43
CA GLY A 187 -1.06 11.25 9.78
C GLY A 187 -0.74 10.47 8.51
N ASN A 188 -0.85 9.15 8.56
CA ASN A 188 -0.64 8.28 7.40
C ASN A 188 -1.70 8.50 6.30
N ALA A 189 -2.96 8.64 6.68
CA ALA A 189 -4.06 8.88 5.73
C ALA A 189 -3.92 10.24 5.04
N LYS A 190 -3.56 11.30 5.76
CA LYS A 190 -3.30 12.63 5.19
C LYS A 190 -2.15 12.61 4.19
N GLU A 191 -1.03 11.99 4.52
CA GLU A 191 0.12 11.89 3.62
C GLU A 191 -0.23 11.10 2.35
N PHE A 192 -0.97 10.01 2.51
CA PHE A 192 -1.44 9.21 1.38
C PHE A 192 -2.34 10.00 0.43
N VAL A 193 -3.40 10.64 0.96
CA VAL A 193 -4.33 11.44 0.13
C VAL A 193 -3.64 12.66 -0.46
N GLY A 194 -2.76 13.33 0.30
CA GLY A 194 -1.94 14.45 -0.20
C GLY A 194 -1.05 14.04 -1.38
N THR A 195 -0.44 12.84 -1.31
CA THR A 195 0.34 12.29 -2.43
C THR A 195 -0.55 11.96 -3.63
N LEU A 196 -1.75 11.41 -3.42
CA LEU A 196 -2.72 11.19 -4.50
C LEU A 196 -3.12 12.48 -5.19
N MET A 197 -3.35 13.56 -4.44
CA MET A 197 -3.70 14.87 -5.00
C MET A 197 -2.56 15.45 -5.86
N LYS A 198 -1.30 15.29 -5.42
CA LYS A 198 -0.12 15.72 -6.22
C LYS A 198 0.02 14.94 -7.53
N LEU A 199 -0.42 13.68 -7.56
CA LEU A 199 -0.35 12.79 -8.73
C LEU A 199 -1.57 12.90 -9.66
N LYS A 200 -2.44 13.91 -9.48
CA LYS A 200 -3.60 14.11 -10.33
C LYS A 200 -3.18 14.28 -11.79
N PRO A 201 -3.66 13.42 -12.72
CA PRO A 201 -3.38 13.60 -14.15
C PRO A 201 -4.02 14.87 -14.69
N THR A 202 -3.31 15.60 -15.56
CA THR A 202 -3.83 16.80 -16.22
C THR A 202 -5.05 16.51 -17.10
N SER A 203 -5.17 15.29 -17.59
CA SER A 203 -6.31 14.80 -18.39
C SER A 203 -7.56 14.46 -17.57
N ALA A 204 -7.45 14.42 -16.23
CA ALA A 204 -8.60 14.15 -15.34
C ALA A 204 -9.43 15.43 -15.17
N LYS A 205 -10.64 15.43 -15.76
CA LYS A 205 -11.59 16.56 -15.67
C LYS A 205 -12.60 16.30 -14.53
N GLY A 206 -13.07 17.37 -13.91
CA GLY A 206 -14.07 17.33 -12.84
C GLY A 206 -13.50 16.97 -11.46
N THR A 207 -14.36 16.42 -10.59
CA THR A 207 -13.99 16.04 -9.22
C THR A 207 -13.03 14.84 -9.23
N TYR A 208 -11.82 15.05 -8.73
CA TYR A 208 -10.77 14.03 -8.74
C TYR A 208 -10.99 12.97 -7.65
N VAL A 209 -11.15 13.38 -6.40
CA VAL A 209 -11.50 12.48 -5.30
C VAL A 209 -13.02 12.44 -5.16
N LYS A 210 -13.64 11.31 -5.48
CA LYS A 210 -15.10 11.13 -5.41
C LYS A 210 -15.58 10.69 -4.04
N SER A 211 -14.88 9.76 -3.42
CA SER A 211 -15.19 9.27 -2.08
C SER A 211 -13.96 8.64 -1.45
N ILE A 212 -13.89 8.72 -0.13
CA ILE A 212 -12.86 8.09 0.71
C ILE A 212 -13.57 7.21 1.72
N TYR A 213 -13.08 6.00 1.92
CA TYR A 213 -13.53 5.07 2.94
C TYR A 213 -12.35 4.60 3.77
N LEU A 214 -12.55 4.46 5.06
CA LEU A 214 -11.62 3.83 6.00
C LEU A 214 -12.29 2.58 6.56
N SER A 215 -11.57 1.48 6.58
CA SER A 215 -12.08 0.21 7.10
C SER A 215 -10.99 -0.55 7.85
N SER A 216 -11.38 -1.43 8.76
CA SER A 216 -10.47 -2.43 9.30
C SER A 216 -10.80 -3.80 8.72
N THR A 217 -9.85 -4.72 8.77
CA THR A 217 -10.03 -6.09 8.26
C THR A 217 -11.31 -6.71 8.84
N MET A 218 -12.21 -7.17 7.99
CA MET A 218 -13.51 -7.77 8.29
C MET A 218 -14.54 -6.82 8.95
N SER A 219 -14.31 -5.51 8.99
CA SER A 219 -15.24 -4.53 9.53
C SER A 219 -16.00 -3.78 8.42
N ALA A 220 -16.93 -2.93 8.81
CA ALA A 220 -17.65 -2.07 7.87
C ALA A 220 -16.80 -0.86 7.46
N GLY A 221 -16.99 -0.36 6.24
CA GLY A 221 -16.33 0.84 5.75
C GLY A 221 -16.99 2.13 6.26
N ILE A 222 -16.19 3.05 6.77
CA ILE A 222 -16.61 4.37 7.25
C ILE A 222 -16.32 5.39 6.16
N LYS A 223 -17.35 6.11 5.73
CA LYS A 223 -17.22 7.15 4.71
C LYS A 223 -16.65 8.42 5.31
N ILE A 224 -15.58 8.94 4.72
CA ILE A 224 -14.88 10.14 5.15
C ILE A 224 -15.23 11.31 4.24
N ASP A 225 -15.37 12.51 4.81
CA ASP A 225 -15.47 13.74 4.05
C ASP A 225 -14.10 14.06 3.42
N PRO A 226 -13.99 14.11 2.08
CA PRO A 226 -12.73 14.44 1.42
C PRO A 226 -12.12 15.77 1.87
N LYS A 227 -12.94 16.76 2.22
CA LYS A 227 -12.48 18.07 2.70
C LYS A 227 -11.76 17.98 4.04
N SER A 228 -12.21 17.11 4.94
CA SER A 228 -11.60 16.93 6.27
C SER A 228 -10.20 16.32 6.23
N VAL A 229 -9.75 15.82 5.09
CA VAL A 229 -8.41 15.27 4.91
C VAL A 229 -7.41 16.33 4.44
N GLU A 230 -7.89 17.40 3.83
CA GLU A 230 -7.08 18.53 3.33
C GLU A 230 -6.75 19.54 4.47
N GLU A 231 -7.52 19.55 5.54
CA GLU A 231 -7.28 20.30 6.78
C GLU A 231 -6.27 19.59 7.70
#